data_895404dd68ae98f8ce19247cb1cfb376
#
_entry.id   895404dd68ae98f8ce19247cb1cfb376
#
_cell.length_a   1.000
_cell.length_b   1.000
_cell.length_c   1.000
_cell.angle_alpha   90.00
_cell.angle_beta   90.00
_cell.angle_gamma   90.00
#
_symmetry.space_group_name_H-M   'P 1'
#
loop_
_entity.id
_entity.type
_entity.pdbx_description
1 polymer ?
#
loop_
_entity_poly.entity_id
_entity_poly.type
_entity_poly.pdbx_seq_one_letter_code
_entity_poly.pdbx_strand_id
1 'polypeptide(L)'
;MIEGVKQHKWWGWGEEGKSYHHDDKPKFAPFVKNLVGVDINEPVRPLPRLSDLEIPPSRLEAALRDSLVAISGATYVQADDETRVTHGFGKGVRDLMRVRAGDFGRLPDVVVYPATEDEVARIVDAVVAADAVVIPFGGGSNIVAALEAEPGE
;
A
#
# COMPACT_ATOMS: atom_id res chain seq x y z
N MET A 1 -15.19 -4.86 0.61
CA MET A 1 -14.05 -5.80 0.62
C MET A 1 -14.16 -6.67 -0.62
N ILE A 2 -13.05 -6.81 -1.35
CA ILE A 2 -12.99 -7.68 -2.54
C ILE A 2 -12.76 -9.11 -2.08
N GLU A 3 -13.59 -10.06 -2.54
CA GLU A 3 -13.45 -11.46 -2.17
C GLU A 3 -12.09 -12.02 -2.61
N GLY A 4 -11.41 -12.73 -1.71
CA GLY A 4 -10.07 -13.29 -1.98
C GLY A 4 -8.91 -12.32 -1.86
N VAL A 5 -9.14 -11.01 -1.72
CA VAL A 5 -8.09 -10.02 -1.53
C VAL A 5 -7.86 -9.78 -0.05
N LYS A 6 -6.62 -10.00 0.40
CA LYS A 6 -6.22 -9.74 1.78
C LYS A 6 -6.02 -8.24 1.99
N GLN A 7 -6.67 -7.72 3.02
CA GLN A 7 -6.48 -6.32 3.40
C GLN A 7 -5.20 -6.17 4.20
N HIS A 8 -4.20 -5.53 3.62
CA HIS A 8 -2.94 -5.22 4.26
C HIS A 8 -3.04 -3.93 5.09
N LYS A 9 -2.29 -3.88 6.17
CA LYS A 9 -2.12 -2.65 6.94
C LYS A 9 -1.44 -1.58 6.08
N TRP A 10 -2.04 -0.41 5.97
CA TRP A 10 -1.39 0.73 5.32
C TRP A 10 -0.16 1.21 6.11
N TRP A 11 -0.21 1.10 7.44
CA TRP A 11 0.77 1.64 8.39
C TRP A 11 1.84 0.64 8.85
N GLY A 12 1.79 -0.61 8.45
CA GLY A 12 2.66 -1.66 9.00
C GLY A 12 2.74 -2.92 8.15
N TRP A 13 3.28 -3.95 8.74
CA TRP A 13 3.36 -5.27 8.12
C TRP A 13 2.12 -6.12 8.40
N GLY A 14 1.83 -7.00 7.44
CA GLY A 14 0.81 -8.03 7.56
C GLY A 14 -0.61 -7.53 7.31
N GLU A 15 -1.56 -8.42 7.57
CA GLU A 15 -2.98 -8.20 7.33
C GLU A 15 -3.61 -7.38 8.47
N GLU A 16 -4.65 -6.61 8.15
CA GLU A 16 -5.48 -5.96 9.16
C GLU A 16 -6.05 -6.97 10.15
N GLY A 17 -6.20 -6.56 11.41
CA GLY A 17 -6.65 -7.43 12.49
C GLY A 17 -5.63 -8.46 13.00
N LYS A 18 -4.47 -8.64 12.33
CA LYS A 18 -3.40 -9.51 12.82
C LYS A 18 -2.34 -8.70 13.57
N SER A 19 -2.09 -9.08 14.81
CA SER A 19 -1.03 -8.50 15.63
C SER A 19 0.08 -9.51 15.88
N TYR A 20 1.31 -9.04 15.91
CA TYR A 20 2.48 -9.82 16.27
C TYR A 20 2.94 -9.36 17.65
N HIS A 21 2.98 -10.31 18.59
CA HIS A 21 3.38 -10.08 19.96
C HIS A 21 4.65 -10.83 20.28
N HIS A 22 5.32 -10.42 21.34
CA HIS A 22 6.50 -11.10 21.88
C HIS A 22 6.31 -11.52 23.35
N ASP A 23 5.07 -11.47 23.84
CA ASP A 23 4.69 -11.77 25.22
C ASP A 23 5.05 -13.22 25.62
N ASP A 24 5.02 -14.13 24.65
CA ASP A 24 5.44 -15.51 24.77
C ASP A 24 6.98 -15.70 24.80
N LYS A 25 7.74 -14.60 24.64
CA LYS A 25 9.20 -14.60 24.53
C LYS A 25 9.86 -13.71 25.58
N PRO A 26 9.85 -14.10 26.86
CA PRO A 26 10.26 -13.21 27.97
C PRO A 26 11.72 -12.74 27.90
N LYS A 27 12.57 -13.42 27.14
CA LYS A 27 13.97 -13.02 26.93
C LYS A 27 14.17 -12.06 25.77
N PHE A 28 13.14 -11.83 24.92
CA PHE A 28 13.28 -11.04 23.70
C PHE A 28 13.47 -9.55 23.98
N ALA A 29 12.62 -8.95 24.80
CA ALA A 29 12.73 -7.51 25.13
C ALA A 29 14.06 -7.19 25.86
N PRO A 30 14.50 -7.95 26.89
CA PRO A 30 15.83 -7.76 27.46
C PRO A 30 16.98 -7.94 26.48
N PHE A 31 16.88 -8.87 25.55
CA PHE A 31 17.87 -9.08 24.50
C PHE A 31 17.97 -7.86 23.58
N VAL A 32 16.85 -7.35 23.09
CA VAL A 32 16.80 -6.14 22.22
C VAL A 32 17.37 -4.93 22.96
N LYS A 33 16.94 -4.71 24.22
CA LYS A 33 17.43 -3.62 25.04
C LYS A 33 18.96 -3.65 25.23
N ASN A 34 19.49 -4.86 25.48
CA ASN A 34 20.93 -5.05 25.66
C ASN A 34 21.73 -4.83 24.36
N LEU A 35 21.15 -5.23 23.20
CA LEU A 35 21.85 -5.21 21.93
C LEU A 35 21.82 -3.84 21.25
N VAL A 36 20.67 -3.15 21.29
CA VAL A 36 20.44 -1.92 20.55
C VAL A 36 20.04 -0.72 21.44
N GLY A 37 19.96 -0.90 22.75
CA GLY A 37 19.61 0.16 23.70
C GLY A 37 18.14 0.60 23.67
N VAL A 38 17.26 -0.12 22.99
CA VAL A 38 15.84 0.22 22.85
C VAL A 38 14.98 -0.71 23.70
N ASP A 39 14.15 -0.16 24.56
CA ASP A 39 13.15 -0.92 25.31
C ASP A 39 11.86 -1.03 24.49
N ILE A 40 11.63 -2.21 23.93
CA ILE A 40 10.43 -2.46 23.09
C ILE A 40 9.13 -2.60 23.88
N ASN A 41 9.19 -2.57 25.23
CA ASN A 41 8.00 -2.50 26.08
C ASN A 41 7.59 -1.06 26.40
N GLU A 42 8.42 -0.08 26.10
CA GLU A 42 8.05 1.32 26.28
C GLU A 42 6.97 1.74 25.27
N PRO A 43 6.02 2.60 25.67
CA PRO A 43 5.00 3.10 24.77
C PRO A 43 5.64 3.82 23.56
N VAL A 44 5.28 3.40 22.37
CA VAL A 44 5.59 4.12 21.14
C VAL A 44 4.55 5.23 20.89
N ARG A 45 4.90 6.20 20.04
CA ARG A 45 3.91 7.20 19.61
C ARG A 45 2.69 6.49 19.01
N PRO A 46 1.47 6.93 19.35
CA PRO A 46 0.27 6.41 18.71
C PRO A 46 0.37 6.52 17.19
N LEU A 47 -0.11 5.50 16.50
CA LEU A 47 -0.24 5.59 15.04
C LEU A 47 -1.27 6.68 14.71
N PRO A 48 -1.03 7.52 13.71
CA PRO A 48 -2.04 8.44 13.23
C PRO A 48 -3.20 7.63 12.63
N ARG A 49 -4.40 8.20 12.65
CA ARG A 49 -5.49 7.68 11.84
C ARG A 49 -5.29 8.15 10.41
N LEU A 50 -5.64 7.32 9.44
CA LEU A 50 -5.51 7.69 8.02
C LEU A 50 -6.31 8.98 7.72
N SER A 51 -7.46 9.15 8.37
CA SER A 51 -8.30 10.36 8.27
C SER A 51 -7.65 11.64 8.78
N ASP A 52 -6.57 11.55 9.55
CA ASP A 52 -5.87 12.70 10.12
C ASP A 52 -4.70 13.14 9.22
N LEU A 53 -4.46 12.42 8.12
CA LEU A 53 -3.38 12.66 7.17
C LEU A 53 -3.91 13.33 5.89
N GLU A 54 -3.11 14.22 5.33
CA GLU A 54 -3.42 14.87 4.06
C GLU A 54 -2.98 13.97 2.89
N ILE A 55 -3.95 13.31 2.26
CA ILE A 55 -3.69 12.37 1.17
C ILE A 55 -3.85 13.09 -0.17
N PRO A 56 -2.82 13.07 -1.05
CA PRO A 56 -2.93 13.67 -2.38
C PRO A 56 -4.09 13.07 -3.18
N PRO A 57 -4.91 13.91 -3.85
CA PRO A 57 -6.04 13.42 -4.61
C PRO A 57 -5.60 12.56 -5.81
N SER A 58 -6.47 11.64 -6.22
CA SER A 58 -6.30 10.90 -7.48
C SER A 58 -6.42 11.85 -8.68
N ARG A 59 -5.57 11.63 -9.68
CA ARG A 59 -5.61 12.31 -10.98
C ARG A 59 -6.19 11.41 -12.07
N LEU A 60 -6.85 10.32 -11.71
CA LEU A 60 -7.39 9.33 -12.63
C LEU A 60 -8.41 9.98 -13.59
N GLU A 61 -8.11 9.93 -14.87
CA GLU A 61 -9.03 10.41 -15.90
C GLU A 61 -10.25 9.49 -16.04
N ALA A 62 -11.42 10.09 -16.26
CA ALA A 62 -12.68 9.36 -16.36
C ALA A 62 -12.67 8.31 -17.47
N ALA A 63 -12.10 8.63 -18.63
CA ALA A 63 -12.02 7.70 -19.75
C ALA A 63 -11.21 6.44 -19.46
N LEU A 64 -10.06 6.60 -18.78
CA LEU A 64 -9.26 5.46 -18.34
C LEU A 64 -9.99 4.65 -17.27
N ARG A 65 -10.60 5.32 -16.29
CA ARG A 65 -11.40 4.68 -15.27
C ARG A 65 -12.51 3.80 -15.87
N ASP A 66 -13.26 4.35 -16.82
CA ASP A 66 -14.36 3.64 -17.47
C ASP A 66 -13.86 2.41 -18.25
N SER A 67 -12.72 2.54 -18.91
CA SER A 67 -12.05 1.40 -19.58
C SER A 67 -11.65 0.31 -18.61
N LEU A 68 -11.02 0.65 -17.49
CA LEU A 68 -10.62 -0.29 -16.45
C LEU A 68 -11.84 -1.00 -15.82
N VAL A 69 -12.91 -0.24 -15.57
CA VAL A 69 -14.19 -0.78 -15.05
C VAL A 69 -14.83 -1.74 -16.07
N ALA A 70 -14.77 -1.43 -17.36
CA ALA A 70 -15.28 -2.31 -18.41
C ALA A 70 -14.48 -3.63 -18.54
N ILE A 71 -13.20 -3.61 -18.13
CA ILE A 71 -12.33 -4.80 -18.16
C ILE A 71 -12.56 -5.68 -16.94
N SER A 72 -12.45 -5.14 -15.74
CA SER A 72 -12.39 -5.89 -14.48
C SER A 72 -13.65 -5.79 -13.63
N GLY A 73 -14.55 -4.86 -13.93
CA GLY A 73 -15.72 -4.56 -13.13
C GLY A 73 -15.47 -3.54 -12.03
N ALA A 74 -16.50 -2.77 -11.67
CA ALA A 74 -16.39 -1.64 -10.76
C ALA A 74 -15.88 -1.99 -9.36
N THR A 75 -16.18 -3.20 -8.88
CA THR A 75 -15.72 -3.69 -7.57
C THR A 75 -14.19 -3.85 -7.52
N TYR A 76 -13.56 -4.17 -8.64
CA TYR A 76 -12.13 -4.46 -8.73
C TYR A 76 -11.28 -3.25 -9.16
N VAL A 77 -11.89 -2.08 -9.33
CA VAL A 77 -11.22 -0.82 -9.66
C VAL A 77 -11.41 0.14 -8.49
N GLN A 78 -10.39 0.26 -7.65
CA GLN A 78 -10.45 0.99 -6.38
C GLN A 78 -9.58 2.24 -6.42
N ALA A 79 -10.17 3.39 -6.05
CA ALA A 79 -9.47 4.68 -6.00
C ALA A 79 -9.65 5.40 -4.66
N ASP A 80 -10.10 4.67 -3.63
CA ASP A 80 -10.16 5.21 -2.27
C ASP A 80 -8.76 5.40 -1.67
N ASP A 81 -8.65 6.31 -0.73
CA ASP A 81 -7.38 6.74 -0.16
C ASP A 81 -6.63 5.61 0.56
N GLU A 82 -7.33 4.74 1.30
CA GLU A 82 -6.70 3.64 2.03
C GLU A 82 -6.08 2.62 1.05
N THR A 83 -6.81 2.27 0.00
CA THR A 83 -6.30 1.36 -1.04
C THR A 83 -5.09 1.97 -1.74
N ARG A 84 -5.15 3.24 -2.12
CA ARG A 84 -4.04 3.94 -2.79
C ARG A 84 -2.80 4.03 -1.91
N VAL A 85 -2.94 4.40 -0.64
CA VAL A 85 -1.83 4.45 0.32
C VAL A 85 -1.23 3.06 0.56
N THR A 86 -2.06 2.04 0.72
CA THR A 86 -1.62 0.67 0.95
C THR A 86 -0.76 0.13 -0.19
N HIS A 87 -1.05 0.53 -1.43
CA HIS A 87 -0.39 0.05 -2.65
C HIS A 87 0.68 0.99 -3.20
N GLY A 88 0.82 2.19 -2.65
CA GLY A 88 1.81 3.17 -3.10
C GLY A 88 3.22 2.99 -2.51
N PHE A 89 3.39 2.08 -1.55
CA PHE A 89 4.65 1.92 -0.84
C PHE A 89 5.02 0.45 -0.65
N GLY A 90 6.32 0.21 -0.57
CA GLY A 90 6.85 -1.04 -0.06
C GLY A 90 6.70 -1.19 1.46
N LYS A 91 7.42 -2.14 2.01
CA LYS A 91 7.41 -2.45 3.46
C LYS A 91 8.79 -2.31 4.09
N GLY A 92 9.65 -1.48 3.50
CA GLY A 92 10.90 -1.06 4.11
C GLY A 92 10.64 -0.19 5.35
N VAL A 93 11.61 -0.11 6.26
CA VAL A 93 11.50 0.76 7.45
C VAL A 93 11.32 2.22 7.03
N ARG A 94 12.04 2.67 6.00
CA ARG A 94 11.90 4.02 5.43
C ARG A 94 10.47 4.28 4.95
N ASP A 95 9.89 3.34 4.22
CA ASP A 95 8.54 3.45 3.65
C ASP A 95 7.51 3.57 4.78
N LEU A 96 7.60 2.71 5.79
CA LEU A 96 6.70 2.74 6.94
C LEU A 96 6.82 4.03 7.76
N MET A 97 8.03 4.58 7.89
CA MET A 97 8.21 5.87 8.57
C MET A 97 7.58 7.03 7.79
N ARG A 98 7.76 7.07 6.47
CA ARG A 98 7.16 8.07 5.58
C ARG A 98 5.64 8.02 5.60
N VAL A 99 5.08 6.83 5.40
CA VAL A 99 3.63 6.62 5.42
C VAL A 99 3.00 7.08 6.73
N ARG A 100 3.60 6.71 7.87
CA ARG A 100 3.12 7.14 9.19
C ARG A 100 3.28 8.64 9.46
N ALA A 101 4.20 9.29 8.77
CA ALA A 101 4.40 10.73 8.85
C ALA A 101 3.50 11.53 7.87
N GLY A 102 2.75 10.85 7.00
CA GLY A 102 1.97 11.48 5.93
C GLY A 102 2.82 11.99 4.77
N ASP A 103 4.07 11.53 4.66
CA ASP A 103 4.96 11.84 3.53
C ASP A 103 4.69 10.86 2.38
N PHE A 104 3.59 11.09 1.67
CA PHE A 104 3.13 10.18 0.63
C PHE A 104 3.81 10.39 -0.73
N GLY A 105 4.28 11.60 -1.03
CA GLY A 105 4.80 11.91 -2.37
C GLY A 105 3.73 11.64 -3.45
N ARG A 106 4.09 10.87 -4.48
CA ARG A 106 3.16 10.44 -5.54
C ARG A 106 2.53 9.09 -5.18
N LEU A 107 1.21 9.05 -5.09
CA LEU A 107 0.44 7.80 -4.89
C LEU A 107 -0.13 7.32 -6.22
N PRO A 108 -0.40 6.00 -6.38
CA PRO A 108 -1.17 5.51 -7.52
C PRO A 108 -2.55 6.17 -7.56
N ASP A 109 -3.04 6.43 -8.76
CA ASP A 109 -4.36 7.04 -8.95
C ASP A 109 -5.49 6.03 -8.75
N VAL A 110 -5.21 4.77 -9.07
CA VAL A 110 -6.16 3.66 -8.98
C VAL A 110 -5.41 2.36 -8.74
N VAL A 111 -6.05 1.44 -8.08
CA VAL A 111 -5.60 0.04 -7.93
C VAL A 111 -6.61 -0.86 -8.61
N VAL A 112 -6.14 -1.73 -9.49
CA VAL A 112 -6.98 -2.68 -10.22
C VAL A 112 -6.60 -4.11 -9.83
N TYR A 113 -7.58 -4.94 -9.59
CA TYR A 113 -7.42 -6.34 -9.21
C TYR A 113 -7.89 -7.25 -10.34
N PRO A 114 -7.02 -7.60 -11.30
CA PRO A 114 -7.38 -8.51 -12.38
C PRO A 114 -7.59 -9.94 -11.86
N ALA A 115 -8.59 -10.64 -12.41
CA ALA A 115 -8.87 -12.04 -12.08
C ALA A 115 -8.23 -13.03 -13.07
N THR A 116 -7.89 -12.58 -14.28
CA THR A 116 -7.38 -13.44 -15.36
C THR A 116 -6.20 -12.81 -16.09
N GLU A 117 -5.41 -13.62 -16.79
CA GLU A 117 -4.33 -13.15 -17.66
C GLU A 117 -4.84 -12.26 -18.80
N ASP A 118 -6.03 -12.56 -19.34
CA ASP A 118 -6.67 -11.73 -20.36
C ASP A 118 -6.99 -10.33 -19.83
N GLU A 119 -7.51 -10.21 -18.60
CA GLU A 119 -7.72 -8.92 -17.97
C GLU A 119 -6.42 -8.15 -17.78
N VAL A 120 -5.34 -8.83 -17.37
CA VAL A 120 -4.01 -8.19 -17.25
C VAL A 120 -3.56 -7.62 -18.59
N ALA A 121 -3.66 -8.38 -19.68
CA ALA A 121 -3.27 -7.92 -21.00
C ALA A 121 -4.09 -6.68 -21.42
N ARG A 122 -5.41 -6.73 -21.27
CA ARG A 122 -6.32 -5.63 -21.62
C ARG A 122 -6.11 -4.38 -20.75
N ILE A 123 -5.79 -4.54 -19.46
CA ILE A 123 -5.44 -3.43 -18.57
C ILE A 123 -4.16 -2.75 -19.06
N VAL A 124 -3.12 -3.54 -19.39
CA VAL A 124 -1.86 -2.99 -19.91
C VAL A 124 -2.10 -2.21 -21.20
N ASP A 125 -2.88 -2.76 -22.15
CA ASP A 125 -3.22 -2.08 -23.40
C ASP A 125 -3.97 -0.75 -23.15
N ALA A 126 -4.93 -0.75 -22.23
CA ALA A 126 -5.70 0.45 -21.90
C ALA A 126 -4.82 1.53 -21.25
N VAL A 127 -3.90 1.14 -20.35
CA VAL A 127 -3.00 2.06 -19.66
C VAL A 127 -1.97 2.65 -20.63
N VAL A 128 -1.40 1.82 -21.51
CA VAL A 128 -0.48 2.27 -22.58
C VAL A 128 -1.18 3.25 -23.54
N ALA A 129 -2.41 2.94 -23.93
CA ALA A 129 -3.21 3.84 -24.80
C ALA A 129 -3.52 5.19 -24.15
N ALA A 130 -3.57 5.24 -22.82
CA ALA A 130 -3.80 6.45 -22.03
C ALA A 130 -2.50 7.19 -21.67
N ASP A 131 -1.34 6.75 -22.15
CA ASP A 131 -0.01 7.28 -21.79
C ASP A 131 0.20 7.34 -20.25
N ALA A 132 -0.25 6.29 -19.55
CA ALA A 132 -0.16 6.17 -18.11
C ALA A 132 0.83 5.05 -17.70
N VAL A 133 1.21 5.02 -16.43
CA VAL A 133 2.19 4.06 -15.89
C VAL A 133 1.49 2.92 -15.16
N VAL A 134 1.98 1.69 -15.38
CA VAL A 134 1.56 0.49 -14.64
C VAL A 134 2.67 0.06 -13.69
N ILE A 135 2.32 -0.07 -12.42
CA ILE A 135 3.21 -0.62 -11.41
C ILE A 135 2.61 -1.94 -10.89
N PRO A 136 3.24 -3.10 -11.15
CA PRO A 136 2.72 -4.37 -10.67
C PRO A 136 2.91 -4.50 -9.16
N PHE A 137 1.85 -4.89 -8.46
CA PHE A 137 1.84 -5.09 -7.03
C PHE A 137 1.45 -6.52 -6.67
N GLY A 138 2.35 -7.27 -6.03
CA GLY A 138 2.07 -8.60 -5.48
C GLY A 138 1.75 -8.52 -3.99
N GLY A 139 2.61 -9.08 -3.14
CA GLY A 139 2.46 -8.99 -1.67
C GLY A 139 2.88 -7.66 -1.03
N GLY A 140 3.33 -6.69 -1.80
CA GLY A 140 3.76 -5.38 -1.31
C GLY A 140 5.03 -5.41 -0.44
N SER A 141 5.78 -6.51 -0.43
CA SER A 141 6.96 -6.69 0.43
C SER A 141 8.24 -6.00 -0.10
N ASN A 142 8.11 -5.17 -1.13
CA ASN A 142 9.22 -4.42 -1.70
C ASN A 142 9.91 -3.54 -0.66
N ILE A 143 11.25 -3.48 -0.69
CA ILE A 143 12.08 -2.67 0.23
C ILE A 143 13.06 -1.75 -0.50
N VAL A 144 12.99 -1.69 -1.84
CA VAL A 144 13.90 -0.92 -2.69
C VAL A 144 13.19 0.20 -3.47
N ALA A 145 12.05 0.64 -2.97
CA ALA A 145 11.23 1.72 -3.52
C ALA A 145 10.68 1.48 -4.95
N ALA A 146 10.66 0.22 -5.45
CA ALA A 146 10.17 -0.09 -6.79
C ALA A 146 8.64 0.02 -6.97
N LEU A 147 7.91 0.37 -5.92
CA LEU A 147 6.47 0.66 -5.98
C LEU A 147 6.18 2.17 -5.97
N GLU A 148 7.19 2.99 -5.75
CA GLU A 148 7.02 4.44 -5.72
C GLU A 148 6.92 4.97 -7.16
N ALA A 149 5.88 5.74 -7.45
CA ALA A 149 5.76 6.47 -8.71
C ALA A 149 6.64 7.73 -8.68
N GLU A 150 7.23 8.07 -9.80
CA GLU A 150 7.99 9.31 -9.92
C GLU A 150 7.06 10.54 -9.89
N PRO A 151 7.52 11.70 -9.42
CA PRO A 151 6.67 12.89 -9.29
C PRO A 151 6.01 13.35 -10.59
N GLY A 152 6.58 12.99 -11.73
CA GLY A 152 6.10 13.35 -13.06
C GLY A 152 5.12 12.35 -13.68
N GLU A 153 4.91 11.21 -13.05
CA GLU A 153 4.04 10.14 -13.55
C GLU A 153 2.59 10.31 -13.14
#